data_5817a460d6edc2bd442a7fd50c96bc0a
#
_entry.id   5817a460d6edc2bd442a7fd50c96bc0a
#
_cell.length_a   1.000
_cell.length_b   1.000
_cell.length_c   1.000
_cell.angle_alpha   90.00
_cell.angle_beta   90.00
_cell.angle_gamma   90.00
#
_symmetry.space_group_name_H-M   'P 1'
#
loop_
_entity.id
_entity.type
_entity.pdbx_description
1 polymer ?
#
loop_
_entity_poly.entity_id
_entity_poly.type
_entity_poly.pdbx_seq_one_letter_code
_entity_poly.pdbx_strand_id
1 'polypeptide(L)'
;MLLSLAPGSFIQGQSKKLVKRTNPALVAKDTSAHAPKLLVTFVELGSVKCIPCKAMQPVMRSIEKKYADQIKVVFYDVWKAEQQKYADQYGIKLIPTQVFLDKDGKEFFRHEGFYPEEEIDKLLQKQGLKTRSGG
;
A
#
# COMPACT_ATOMS: atom_id res chain seq x y z
N MET A 1 -23.41 52.94 -55.51
CA MET A 1 -23.27 51.95 -56.59
C MET A 1 -23.07 50.58 -55.87
N LEU A 2 -24.09 49.85 -55.80
CA LEU A 2 -24.38 48.58 -56.49
C LEU A 2 -23.34 47.49 -56.16
N LEU A 3 -23.58 46.32 -55.74
CA LEU A 3 -24.66 45.31 -55.84
C LEU A 3 -24.33 44.23 -54.84
N SER A 4 -25.23 43.78 -53.99
CA SER A 4 -26.12 42.68 -54.22
C SER A 4 -25.45 41.34 -54.46
N LEU A 5 -25.61 40.39 -53.57
CA LEU A 5 -26.37 39.18 -53.67
C LEU A 5 -25.95 38.17 -52.60
N ALA A 6 -26.90 37.85 -51.72
CA ALA A 6 -27.02 36.52 -51.17
C ALA A 6 -27.66 35.62 -52.25
N PRO A 7 -27.88 34.33 -52.08
CA PRO A 7 -27.87 33.43 -50.93
C PRO A 7 -27.26 32.07 -51.27
N GLY A 8 -27.09 31.29 -50.29
CA GLY A 8 -26.79 29.90 -50.46
C GLY A 8 -27.22 29.08 -49.26
N SER A 9 -28.51 28.87 -49.15
CA SER A 9 -29.06 27.82 -48.32
C SER A 9 -28.47 26.47 -48.71
N PHE A 10 -27.74 25.87 -47.82
CA PHE A 10 -27.48 24.43 -47.91
C PHE A 10 -27.99 23.72 -46.67
N ILE A 11 -29.22 23.30 -46.82
CA ILE A 11 -29.84 22.26 -46.01
C ILE A 11 -29.21 20.96 -46.42
N GLN A 12 -28.49 20.34 -45.56
CA GLN A 12 -28.08 18.95 -45.68
C GLN A 12 -28.06 18.38 -44.29
N GLY A 13 -29.04 17.65 -43.99
CA GLY A 13 -29.12 16.26 -44.27
C GLY A 13 -28.67 15.53 -43.04
N GLN A 14 -29.53 15.59 -41.99
CA GLN A 14 -29.33 14.80 -40.76
C GLN A 14 -29.55 13.33 -41.11
N SER A 15 -28.48 12.63 -41.37
CA SER A 15 -28.51 11.17 -41.21
C SER A 15 -28.41 10.87 -39.74
N LYS A 16 -29.57 10.77 -39.11
CA LYS A 16 -29.70 10.13 -37.83
C LYS A 16 -29.35 8.65 -37.99
N LYS A 17 -28.08 8.31 -37.87
CA LYS A 17 -27.70 6.96 -37.56
C LYS A 17 -28.17 6.67 -36.15
N LEU A 18 -29.30 6.01 -36.10
CA LEU A 18 -29.81 5.37 -34.92
C LEU A 18 -28.76 4.31 -34.48
N VAL A 19 -27.84 4.70 -33.64
CA VAL A 19 -26.98 3.76 -32.95
C VAL A 19 -27.89 3.04 -31.97
N LYS A 20 -28.28 1.86 -32.35
CA LYS A 20 -28.92 0.89 -31.48
C LYS A 20 -28.04 0.73 -30.26
N ARG A 21 -28.42 1.36 -29.16
CA ARG A 21 -27.83 1.09 -27.87
C ARG A 21 -28.25 -0.32 -27.48
N THR A 22 -27.45 -1.27 -27.85
CA THR A 22 -27.42 -2.52 -27.14
C THR A 22 -26.83 -2.21 -25.78
N ASN A 23 -27.66 -2.14 -24.77
CA ASN A 23 -27.22 -2.29 -23.40
C ASN A 23 -26.69 -3.71 -23.29
N PRO A 24 -25.40 -3.91 -23.12
CA PRO A 24 -24.95 -5.03 -22.34
C PRO A 24 -25.30 -4.63 -20.91
N ALA A 25 -26.30 -5.27 -20.36
CA ALA A 25 -26.36 -5.44 -18.93
C ALA A 25 -25.13 -6.23 -18.55
N LEU A 26 -23.97 -5.55 -18.54
CA LEU A 26 -22.86 -5.98 -17.82
C LEU A 26 -23.29 -5.86 -16.36
N VAL A 27 -23.68 -6.99 -15.84
CA VAL A 27 -23.56 -7.32 -14.45
C VAL A 27 -22.23 -6.77 -14.05
N ALA A 28 -22.20 -5.54 -13.52
CA ALA A 28 -21.14 -5.12 -12.65
C ALA A 28 -21.20 -6.14 -11.51
N LYS A 29 -20.43 -7.22 -11.65
CA LYS A 29 -19.96 -7.94 -10.50
C LYS A 29 -19.45 -6.84 -9.60
N ASP A 30 -20.15 -6.63 -8.51
CA ASP A 30 -19.65 -5.93 -7.35
C ASP A 30 -18.33 -6.59 -6.94
N THR A 31 -17.31 -6.24 -7.65
CA THR A 31 -15.98 -6.24 -7.10
C THR A 31 -15.90 -4.93 -6.30
N SER A 32 -16.72 -4.85 -5.28
CA SER A 32 -16.30 -4.25 -4.04
C SER A 32 -15.13 -5.10 -3.56
N ALA A 33 -14.09 -5.12 -4.37
CA ALA A 33 -12.78 -5.54 -3.97
C ALA A 33 -12.50 -4.63 -2.80
N HIS A 34 -12.58 -5.20 -1.61
CA HIS A 34 -12.10 -4.65 -0.38
C HIS A 34 -10.71 -4.10 -0.70
N ALA A 35 -10.62 -2.80 -0.99
CA ALA A 35 -9.34 -2.15 -1.15
C ALA A 35 -8.56 -2.50 0.11
N PRO A 36 -7.35 -3.07 -0.01
CA PRO A 36 -6.61 -3.53 1.15
C PRO A 36 -6.48 -2.36 2.10
N LYS A 37 -7.10 -2.48 3.27
CA LYS A 37 -7.06 -1.44 4.27
C LYS A 37 -5.75 -1.56 5.03
N LEU A 38 -4.71 -0.95 4.48
CA LEU A 38 -3.43 -0.86 5.16
C LEU A 38 -3.62 -0.08 6.49
N LEU A 39 -3.37 -0.75 7.60
CA LEU A 39 -3.52 -0.19 8.95
C LEU A 39 -2.18 0.14 9.59
N VAL A 40 -1.15 -0.65 9.31
CA VAL A 40 0.17 -0.53 9.93
C VAL A 40 1.27 -0.71 8.88
N THR A 41 2.33 0.08 8.99
CA THR A 41 3.61 -0.19 8.34
C THR A 41 4.61 -0.63 9.41
N PHE A 42 5.15 -1.82 9.26
CA PHE A 42 6.21 -2.36 10.08
C PHE A 42 7.55 -2.16 9.37
N VAL A 43 8.38 -1.29 9.91
CA VAL A 43 9.71 -0.99 9.38
C VAL A 43 10.75 -1.67 10.24
N GLU A 44 11.56 -2.52 9.65
CA GLU A 44 12.72 -3.14 10.25
C GLU A 44 13.98 -2.47 9.74
N LEU A 45 14.77 -1.89 10.63
CA LEU A 45 16.09 -1.34 10.34
C LEU A 45 17.14 -2.30 10.89
N GLY A 46 17.89 -2.90 9.99
CA GLY A 46 18.84 -3.95 10.36
C GLY A 46 19.91 -4.15 9.31
N SER A 47 20.52 -5.32 9.30
CA SER A 47 21.44 -5.75 8.24
C SER A 47 21.35 -7.26 8.04
N VAL A 48 21.51 -7.70 6.80
CA VAL A 48 21.60 -9.14 6.47
C VAL A 48 22.86 -9.80 7.05
N LYS A 49 23.82 -9.02 7.52
CA LYS A 49 25.04 -9.51 8.16
C LYS A 49 24.97 -9.53 9.69
N CYS A 50 23.96 -8.94 10.28
CA CYS A 50 23.74 -8.86 11.72
C CYS A 50 22.97 -10.09 12.22
N ILE A 51 23.48 -10.80 13.23
CA ILE A 51 22.88 -12.06 13.71
C ILE A 51 21.45 -11.88 14.24
N PRO A 52 21.17 -10.96 15.19
CA PRO A 52 19.80 -10.76 15.67
C PRO A 52 18.87 -10.22 14.59
N CYS A 53 19.38 -9.46 13.61
CA CYS A 53 18.59 -9.02 12.46
C CYS A 53 18.18 -10.20 11.56
N LYS A 54 19.06 -11.18 11.38
CA LYS A 54 18.73 -12.41 10.66
C LYS A 54 17.60 -13.18 11.33
N ALA A 55 17.58 -13.20 12.66
CA ALA A 55 16.53 -13.83 13.45
C ALA A 55 15.17 -13.14 13.26
N MET A 56 15.15 -11.85 12.92
CA MET A 56 13.91 -11.12 12.60
C MET A 56 13.33 -11.48 11.22
N GLN A 57 14.13 -12.00 10.28
CA GLN A 57 13.66 -12.29 8.91
C GLN A 57 12.48 -13.27 8.86
N PRO A 58 12.50 -14.44 9.55
CA PRO A 58 11.36 -15.33 9.60
C PRO A 58 10.17 -14.70 10.31
N VAL A 59 10.39 -13.91 11.35
CA VAL A 59 9.33 -13.20 12.08
C VAL A 59 8.62 -12.24 11.14
N MET A 60 9.35 -11.40 10.41
CA MET A 60 8.77 -10.47 9.44
C MET A 60 7.92 -11.17 8.37
N ARG A 61 8.43 -12.27 7.79
CA ARG A 61 7.66 -13.05 6.81
C ARG A 61 6.40 -13.66 7.39
N SER A 62 6.46 -14.15 8.62
CA SER A 62 5.30 -14.70 9.32
C SER A 62 4.24 -13.63 9.55
N ILE A 63 4.63 -12.47 10.06
CA ILE A 63 3.75 -11.33 10.30
C ILE A 63 3.11 -10.84 9.00
N GLU A 64 3.90 -10.67 7.93
CA GLU A 64 3.39 -10.25 6.62
C GLU A 64 2.34 -11.24 6.09
N LYS A 65 2.59 -12.54 6.18
CA LYS A 65 1.65 -13.58 5.77
C LYS A 65 0.39 -13.59 6.64
N LYS A 66 0.55 -13.44 7.94
CA LYS A 66 -0.54 -13.53 8.94
C LYS A 66 -1.55 -12.38 8.82
N TYR A 67 -1.07 -11.18 8.56
CA TYR A 67 -1.90 -9.97 8.50
C TYR A 67 -2.15 -9.46 7.06
N ALA A 68 -1.40 -9.98 6.09
CA ALA A 68 -1.56 -9.72 4.66
C ALA A 68 -1.73 -8.22 4.31
N ASP A 69 -2.84 -7.86 3.69
CA ASP A 69 -3.17 -6.53 3.20
C ASP A 69 -3.37 -5.44 4.29
N GLN A 70 -3.43 -5.85 5.55
CA GLN A 70 -3.55 -4.91 6.68
C GLN A 70 -2.19 -4.35 7.13
N ILE A 71 -1.10 -4.99 6.76
CA ILE A 71 0.26 -4.59 7.13
C ILE A 71 1.18 -4.51 5.93
N LYS A 72 2.03 -3.50 5.92
CA LYS A 72 3.17 -3.41 5.01
C LYS A 72 4.45 -3.64 5.81
N VAL A 73 5.25 -4.62 5.41
CA VAL A 73 6.55 -4.90 6.02
C VAL A 73 7.65 -4.33 5.14
N VAL A 74 8.53 -3.54 5.72
CA VAL A 74 9.64 -2.87 5.04
C VAL A 74 10.94 -3.19 5.77
N PHE A 75 11.96 -3.63 5.05
CA PHE A 75 13.29 -3.87 5.57
C PHE A 75 14.30 -2.91 4.94
N TYR A 76 15.06 -2.21 5.78
CA TYR A 76 16.20 -1.41 5.36
C TYR A 76 17.50 -2.02 5.90
N ASP A 77 18.40 -2.40 5.00
CA ASP A 77 19.76 -2.80 5.35
C ASP A 77 20.63 -1.55 5.50
N VAL A 78 20.67 -1.03 6.73
CA VAL A 78 21.36 0.24 7.04
C VAL A 78 22.88 0.16 6.97
N TRP A 79 23.46 -1.03 6.73
CA TRP A 79 24.87 -1.20 6.44
C TRP A 79 25.19 -1.11 4.94
N LYS A 80 24.18 -1.00 4.09
CA LYS A 80 24.35 -0.66 2.69
C LYS A 80 24.36 0.85 2.51
N ALA A 81 25.34 1.36 1.74
CA ALA A 81 25.54 2.79 1.55
C ALA A 81 24.27 3.53 1.08
N GLU A 82 23.52 2.91 0.15
CA GLU A 82 22.30 3.48 -0.40
C GLU A 82 21.11 3.52 0.58
N GLN A 83 21.17 2.71 1.65
CA GLN A 83 20.10 2.61 2.66
C GLN A 83 20.50 3.16 4.03
N GLN A 84 21.76 3.52 4.24
CA GLN A 84 22.27 4.06 5.49
C GLN A 84 21.49 5.30 5.96
N LYS A 85 21.02 6.13 5.02
CA LYS A 85 20.20 7.32 5.30
C LYS A 85 18.96 7.04 6.16
N TYR A 86 18.43 5.82 6.08
CA TYR A 86 17.25 5.45 6.87
C TYR A 86 17.57 5.30 8.37
N ALA A 87 18.81 4.97 8.73
CA ALA A 87 19.24 4.97 10.12
C ALA A 87 19.09 6.37 10.75
N ASP A 88 19.51 7.39 10.03
CA ASP A 88 19.39 8.79 10.46
C ASP A 88 17.93 9.25 10.43
N GLN A 89 17.21 8.92 9.34
CA GLN A 89 15.82 9.31 9.16
C GLN A 89 14.92 8.78 10.30
N TYR A 90 15.13 7.55 10.73
CA TYR A 90 14.38 6.96 11.83
C TYR A 90 15.06 7.19 13.20
N GLY A 91 16.23 7.81 13.22
CA GLY A 91 16.96 8.14 14.45
C GLY A 91 17.30 6.90 15.29
N ILE A 92 17.68 5.80 14.64
CA ILE A 92 18.01 4.55 15.34
C ILE A 92 19.37 4.63 16.03
N LYS A 93 19.51 3.94 17.17
CA LYS A 93 20.73 3.88 17.96
C LYS A 93 21.46 2.55 17.81
N LEU A 94 20.72 1.50 17.47
CA LEU A 94 21.24 0.15 17.30
C LEU A 94 20.40 -0.65 16.31
N ILE A 95 20.88 -1.78 15.87
CA ILE A 95 20.16 -2.73 15.02
C ILE A 95 20.06 -4.11 15.70
N PRO A 96 18.97 -4.84 15.48
CA PRO A 96 17.77 -4.41 14.77
C PRO A 96 16.95 -3.42 15.58
N THR A 97 16.26 -2.52 14.88
CA THR A 97 15.21 -1.66 15.46
C THR A 97 13.95 -1.79 14.63
N GLN A 98 12.84 -2.05 15.30
CA GLN A 98 11.51 -2.11 14.70
C GLN A 98 10.78 -0.81 14.96
N VAL A 99 10.21 -0.23 13.91
CA VAL A 99 9.37 0.97 13.97
C VAL A 99 8.01 0.65 13.38
N PHE A 100 6.95 0.95 14.12
CA PHE A 100 5.58 0.72 13.70
C PHE A 100 4.89 2.05 13.47
N LEU A 101 4.40 2.22 12.24
CA LEU A 101 3.68 3.41 11.80
C LEU A 101 2.22 3.08 11.61
N ASP A 102 1.34 4.00 11.99
CA ASP A 102 -0.09 3.88 11.74
C ASP A 102 -0.45 4.13 10.25
N LYS A 103 -1.74 4.09 9.95
CA LYS A 103 -2.26 4.33 8.58
C LYS A 103 -1.91 5.71 8.01
N ASP A 104 -1.59 6.68 8.88
CA ASP A 104 -1.23 8.05 8.51
C ASP A 104 0.29 8.25 8.47
N GLY A 105 1.07 7.17 8.68
CA GLY A 105 2.52 7.18 8.67
C GLY A 105 3.15 7.71 9.96
N LYS A 106 2.36 7.86 11.02
CA LYS A 106 2.84 8.30 12.33
C LYS A 106 3.35 7.12 13.14
N GLU A 107 4.55 7.25 13.71
CA GLU A 107 5.11 6.26 14.62
C GLU A 107 4.28 6.17 15.90
N PHE A 108 3.85 4.96 16.25
CA PHE A 108 3.12 4.68 17.48
C PHE A 108 3.85 3.71 18.40
N PHE A 109 4.84 2.97 17.89
CA PHE A 109 5.62 2.04 18.69
C PHE A 109 7.01 1.82 18.08
N ARG A 110 7.97 1.53 18.95
CA ARG A 110 9.36 1.22 18.59
C ARG A 110 9.92 0.18 19.56
N HIS A 111 10.71 -0.75 19.01
CA HIS A 111 11.45 -1.73 19.80
C HIS A 111 12.89 -1.82 19.30
N GLU A 112 13.84 -1.98 20.21
CA GLU A 112 15.25 -2.17 19.90
C GLU A 112 15.69 -3.58 20.28
N GLY A 113 16.42 -4.24 19.39
CA GLY A 113 16.84 -5.62 19.54
C GLY A 113 15.87 -6.62 18.89
N PHE A 114 16.06 -7.91 19.16
CA PHE A 114 15.15 -8.94 18.68
C PHE A 114 13.76 -8.80 19.31
N TYR A 115 12.72 -8.82 18.49
CA TYR A 115 11.33 -8.68 18.95
C TYR A 115 10.55 -9.95 18.63
N PRO A 116 10.09 -10.71 19.65
CA PRO A 116 9.38 -11.95 19.42
C PRO A 116 8.07 -11.74 18.65
N GLU A 117 7.74 -12.70 17.77
CA GLU A 117 6.52 -12.66 16.97
C GLU A 117 5.26 -12.50 17.82
N GLU A 118 5.17 -13.21 18.95
CA GLU A 118 4.02 -13.12 19.85
C GLU A 118 3.77 -11.69 20.40
N GLU A 119 4.85 -10.97 20.67
CA GLU A 119 4.73 -9.58 21.14
C GLU A 119 4.30 -8.63 20.02
N ILE A 120 4.78 -8.89 18.80
CA ILE A 120 4.32 -8.17 17.60
C ILE A 120 2.84 -8.46 17.36
N ASP A 121 2.40 -9.70 17.48
CA ASP A 121 0.98 -10.09 17.36
C ASP A 121 0.09 -9.33 18.35
N LYS A 122 0.49 -9.27 19.61
CA LYS A 122 -0.25 -8.52 20.63
C LYS A 122 -0.35 -7.03 20.29
N LEU A 123 0.77 -6.45 19.83
CA LEU A 123 0.83 -5.05 19.42
C LEU A 123 -0.11 -4.78 18.24
N LEU A 124 -0.06 -5.60 17.20
CA LEU A 124 -0.87 -5.43 15.98
C LEU A 124 -2.36 -5.65 16.24
N GLN A 125 -2.72 -6.65 17.05
CA GLN A 125 -4.11 -6.89 17.43
C GLN A 125 -4.68 -5.72 18.25
N LYS A 126 -3.88 -5.13 19.11
CA LYS A 126 -4.25 -3.92 19.86
C LYS A 126 -4.49 -2.73 18.90
N GLN A 127 -3.81 -2.68 17.78
CA GLN A 127 -4.03 -1.69 16.72
C GLN A 127 -5.23 -2.03 15.80
N GLY A 128 -5.94 -3.11 16.07
CA GLY A 128 -7.13 -3.50 15.35
C GLY A 128 -6.90 -4.42 14.14
N LEU A 129 -5.67 -4.90 13.94
CA LEU A 129 -5.40 -5.89 12.91
C LEU A 129 -5.96 -7.25 13.33
N LYS A 130 -6.45 -8.00 12.35
CA LYS A 130 -6.99 -9.34 12.55
C LYS A 130 -6.15 -10.34 11.79
N THR A 131 -5.78 -11.44 12.46
CA THR A 131 -5.14 -12.55 11.79
C THR A 131 -6.06 -13.11 10.72
N ARG A 132 -5.53 -13.38 9.53
CA ARG A 132 -6.25 -14.20 8.57
C ARG A 132 -6.43 -15.59 9.18
N SER A 133 -7.66 -15.97 9.42
CA SER A 133 -8.00 -17.35 9.69
C SER A 133 -7.51 -18.15 8.49
N GLY A 134 -6.54 -19.03 8.72
CA GLY A 134 -6.03 -19.89 7.66
C GLY A 134 -7.17 -20.70 7.08
N GLY A 135 -7.40 -20.48 5.79
CA GLY A 135 -8.17 -21.41 4.99
C GLY A 135 -7.32 -22.66 4.72
#